data_b3d8c10d0e07fd084e06e96f2c114397
#
_entry.id   b3d8c10d0e07fd084e06e96f2c114397
#
_cell.length_a   1.000
_cell.length_b   1.000
_cell.length_c   1.000
_cell.angle_alpha   90.00
_cell.angle_beta   90.00
_cell.angle_gamma   90.00
#
_symmetry.space_group_name_H-M   'P 1'
#
loop_
_entity.id
_entity.type
_entity.pdbx_description
1 polymer ?
#
loop_
_entity_poly.entity_id
_entity_poly.type
_entity_poly.pdbx_seq_one_letter_code
_entity_poly.pdbx_strand_id
1 'polypeptide(L)'
;MAALVGSAGCTGCDRPATGSAPGAAAAVPPSASASVLPPARVAPAPARLVAIGDLHGDLAATRKVLVLAGAIDAKDAWVGGKLVVVQTGDAIDRGDDDRAILDLLERLKGEAAKAGGELVAMSGNHEIMNASFDFRYVTEPSFGTFGDVKPKNPGVAAALEHLEAPTRGRAAAFAPGGPYASMIAKRPVIYRAGDTVFVHGGVLPKHVAYGIDRINDETSAWLLGDRSEAPKILLQEDGPIWSRMYSAAPGREECAILNETLAKLGAKRMVMGHTPQRSGISAGCEGKGWRIDVGLSKFYGGPTQALAIEGDTVTVLKE
;
A
#
# COMPACT_ATOMS: atom_id res chain seq x y z
N MET A 1 -57.10 1.83 27.34
CA MET A 1 -57.46 1.40 28.72
C MET A 1 -56.17 1.45 29.48
N ALA A 2 -55.86 2.53 30.18
CA ALA A 2 -56.30 2.85 31.53
C ALA A 2 -55.78 1.77 32.52
N ALA A 3 -55.08 1.99 33.53
CA ALA A 3 -54.78 3.04 34.49
C ALA A 3 -53.98 2.36 35.60
N LEU A 4 -53.16 3.03 36.24
CA LEU A 4 -53.12 3.77 37.51
C LEU A 4 -52.44 2.98 38.65
N VAL A 5 -51.37 3.52 39.19
CA VAL A 5 -51.20 4.26 40.44
C VAL A 5 -50.98 3.38 41.71
N GLY A 6 -49.98 3.73 42.49
CA GLY A 6 -49.80 3.30 43.89
C GLY A 6 -48.49 3.77 44.47
N SER A 7 -48.54 4.93 45.08
CA SER A 7 -47.58 5.61 45.92
C SER A 7 -47.63 5.14 47.39
N ALA A 8 -46.54 5.29 48.13
CA ALA A 8 -46.40 5.66 49.56
C ALA A 8 -45.05 5.07 50.06
N GLY A 9 -44.16 5.73 50.74
CA GLY A 9 -44.19 6.88 51.59
C GLY A 9 -43.53 6.53 52.94
N CYS A 10 -42.66 7.42 53.37
CA CYS A 10 -42.30 7.72 54.75
C CYS A 10 -41.10 7.00 55.42
N THR A 11 -40.09 7.81 55.71
CA THR A 11 -39.62 8.37 57.02
C THR A 11 -38.69 7.44 57.79
N GLY A 12 -37.52 7.85 58.17
CA GLY A 12 -37.08 8.73 59.16
C GLY A 12 -35.61 8.55 59.51
N CYS A 13 -34.93 9.66 59.71
CA CYS A 13 -33.92 10.02 60.70
C CYS A 13 -32.88 8.98 61.19
N ASP A 14 -31.58 9.18 61.10
CA ASP A 14 -30.76 10.08 61.94
C ASP A 14 -29.28 10.01 61.52
N ARG A 15 -28.63 11.17 61.65
CA ARG A 15 -27.16 11.30 61.55
C ARG A 15 -26.51 10.95 62.89
N PRO A 16 -25.21 10.56 62.86
CA PRO A 16 -24.22 11.54 63.25
C PRO A 16 -23.00 11.63 62.31
N ALA A 17 -22.49 12.86 62.26
CA ALA A 17 -21.28 13.24 61.57
C ALA A 17 -20.03 12.72 62.29
N THR A 18 -19.10 12.15 61.52
CA THR A 18 -17.68 12.07 61.91
C THR A 18 -16.84 12.57 60.75
N GLY A 19 -16.05 13.60 61.02
CA GLY A 19 -15.17 14.23 60.06
C GLY A 19 -14.05 13.29 59.60
N SER A 20 -13.79 13.35 58.31
CA SER A 20 -12.57 12.80 57.70
C SER A 20 -11.81 13.91 56.99
N ALA A 21 -10.55 14.00 57.29
CA ALA A 21 -9.59 14.98 56.77
C ALA A 21 -9.48 14.90 55.21
N PRO A 22 -9.04 15.96 54.54
CA PRO A 22 -8.88 15.94 53.08
C PRO A 22 -7.77 15.01 52.68
N GLY A 23 -8.14 13.95 51.97
CA GLY A 23 -7.19 13.02 51.33
C GLY A 23 -6.32 13.76 50.33
N ALA A 24 -5.01 13.59 50.43
CA ALA A 24 -4.02 14.06 49.50
C ALA A 24 -4.35 13.56 48.08
N ALA A 25 -4.50 14.50 47.17
CA ALA A 25 -4.64 14.20 45.74
C ALA A 25 -3.40 13.39 45.31
N ALA A 26 -3.61 12.13 44.90
CA ALA A 26 -2.57 11.31 44.26
C ALA A 26 -2.09 12.03 43.01
N ALA A 27 -0.81 12.35 42.95
CA ALA A 27 -0.16 12.92 41.78
C ALA A 27 -0.28 11.90 40.61
N VAL A 28 -0.92 12.32 39.54
CA VAL A 28 -0.94 11.58 38.28
C VAL A 28 0.52 11.47 37.83
N PRO A 29 1.03 10.23 37.55
CA PRO A 29 2.39 10.09 37.07
C PRO A 29 2.51 10.80 35.72
N PRO A 30 3.66 11.44 35.42
CA PRO A 30 3.85 12.13 34.16
C PRO A 30 3.64 11.16 33.02
N SER A 31 2.85 11.60 32.04
CA SER A 31 2.56 10.93 30.77
C SER A 31 3.83 10.29 30.21
N ALA A 32 3.75 9.01 29.85
CA ALA A 32 4.83 8.28 29.19
C ALA A 32 5.38 9.12 28.06
N SER A 33 6.68 9.38 28.12
CA SER A 33 7.46 10.07 27.09
C SER A 33 7.07 9.47 25.73
N ALA A 34 6.55 10.27 24.82
CA ALA A 34 6.28 9.84 23.46
C ALA A 34 7.61 9.30 22.90
N SER A 35 7.68 8.00 22.66
CA SER A 35 8.84 7.38 22.05
C SER A 35 9.03 8.03 20.68
N VAL A 36 10.12 8.77 20.53
CA VAL A 36 10.52 9.33 19.24
C VAL A 36 10.79 8.14 18.31
N LEU A 37 9.90 7.96 17.32
CA LEU A 37 10.11 6.93 16.31
C LEU A 37 11.44 7.19 15.58
N PRO A 38 12.21 6.16 15.27
CA PRO A 38 13.41 6.34 14.46
C PRO A 38 13.03 6.98 13.11
N PRO A 39 13.93 7.78 12.51
CA PRO A 39 13.67 8.36 11.20
C PRO A 39 13.41 7.26 10.17
N ALA A 40 12.38 7.45 9.34
CA ALA A 40 12.01 6.50 8.31
C ALA A 40 13.18 6.22 7.36
N ARG A 41 13.35 4.96 6.95
CA ARG A 41 14.35 4.56 5.96
C ARG A 41 14.13 5.32 4.65
N VAL A 42 15.16 5.98 4.16
CA VAL A 42 15.14 6.78 2.93
C VAL A 42 16.24 6.29 2.03
N ALA A 43 15.90 5.80 0.84
CA ALA A 43 16.90 5.52 -0.18
C ALA A 43 17.54 6.82 -0.68
N PRO A 44 18.81 6.82 -1.08
CA PRO A 44 19.43 7.98 -1.70
C PRO A 44 18.63 8.48 -2.91
N ALA A 45 18.66 9.78 -3.15
CA ALA A 45 18.06 10.33 -4.37
C ALA A 45 18.84 9.83 -5.60
N PRO A 46 18.23 9.08 -6.53
CA PRO A 46 18.91 8.66 -7.74
C PRO A 46 19.03 9.83 -8.71
N ALA A 47 20.02 9.76 -9.63
CA ALA A 47 20.17 10.77 -10.67
C ALA A 47 18.94 10.83 -11.59
N ARG A 48 18.34 9.66 -11.88
CA ARG A 48 17.10 9.50 -12.63
C ARG A 48 16.24 8.40 -12.04
N LEU A 49 14.96 8.70 -11.83
CA LEU A 49 13.94 7.76 -11.40
C LEU A 49 12.77 7.82 -12.38
N VAL A 50 12.16 6.67 -12.67
CA VAL A 50 10.89 6.61 -13.42
C VAL A 50 9.86 5.86 -12.59
N ALA A 51 8.73 6.51 -12.32
CA ALA A 51 7.61 5.90 -11.63
C ALA A 51 6.53 5.43 -12.61
N ILE A 52 5.97 4.26 -12.35
CA ILE A 52 4.94 3.58 -13.14
C ILE A 52 3.76 3.29 -12.20
N GLY A 53 2.55 3.57 -12.67
CA GLY A 53 1.31 3.30 -11.95
C GLY A 53 0.89 1.83 -12.01
N ASP A 54 -0.41 1.61 -11.87
CA ASP A 54 -1.06 0.32 -11.76
C ASP A 54 -0.99 -0.47 -13.09
N LEU A 55 -0.74 -1.78 -13.02
CA LEU A 55 -0.55 -2.66 -14.17
C LEU A 55 -1.73 -3.60 -14.43
N HIS A 56 -2.38 -4.03 -13.37
CA HIS A 56 -3.62 -4.80 -13.41
C HIS A 56 -3.62 -5.97 -14.39
N GLY A 57 -2.66 -6.89 -14.24
CA GLY A 57 -2.65 -8.17 -14.95
C GLY A 57 -2.51 -8.08 -16.48
N ASP A 58 -2.05 -6.95 -17.03
CA ASP A 58 -1.82 -6.76 -18.47
C ASP A 58 -0.33 -6.75 -18.79
N LEU A 59 0.21 -7.89 -19.20
CA LEU A 59 1.62 -8.05 -19.51
C LEU A 59 2.05 -7.22 -20.72
N ALA A 60 1.18 -7.09 -21.72
CA ALA A 60 1.50 -6.32 -22.93
C ALA A 60 1.64 -4.83 -22.62
N ALA A 61 0.71 -4.27 -21.81
CA ALA A 61 0.78 -2.89 -21.34
C ALA A 61 1.97 -2.69 -20.38
N THR A 62 2.25 -3.67 -19.51
CA THR A 62 3.41 -3.65 -18.62
C THR A 62 4.72 -3.55 -19.40
N ARG A 63 4.91 -4.34 -20.46
CA ARG A 63 6.09 -4.27 -21.34
C ARG A 63 6.22 -2.91 -22.00
N LYS A 64 5.12 -2.39 -22.55
CA LYS A 64 5.13 -1.05 -23.19
C LYS A 64 5.60 0.05 -22.24
N VAL A 65 5.06 0.11 -21.04
CA VAL A 65 5.44 1.16 -20.08
C VAL A 65 6.87 0.98 -19.57
N LEU A 66 7.36 -0.26 -19.41
CA LEU A 66 8.76 -0.53 -19.04
C LEU A 66 9.74 -0.14 -20.16
N VAL A 67 9.38 -0.36 -21.44
CA VAL A 67 10.15 0.13 -22.60
C VAL A 67 10.13 1.66 -22.64
N LEU A 68 8.97 2.30 -22.47
CA LEU A 68 8.84 3.76 -22.41
C LEU A 68 9.70 4.37 -21.29
N ALA A 69 9.77 3.70 -20.13
CA ALA A 69 10.64 4.09 -19.03
C ALA A 69 12.14 3.98 -19.34
N GLY A 70 12.51 3.26 -20.42
CA GLY A 70 13.89 2.93 -20.74
C GLY A 70 14.48 1.85 -19.84
N ALA A 71 13.62 1.05 -19.21
CA ALA A 71 14.03 -0.01 -18.28
C ALA A 71 14.39 -1.32 -18.98
N ILE A 72 13.62 -1.71 -20.00
CA ILE A 72 13.81 -2.98 -20.73
C ILE A 72 13.87 -2.77 -22.24
N ASP A 73 14.46 -3.74 -22.91
CA ASP A 73 14.41 -3.86 -24.38
C ASP A 73 13.20 -4.71 -24.84
N ALA A 74 13.11 -4.92 -26.16
CA ALA A 74 12.06 -5.74 -26.78
C ALA A 74 12.11 -7.24 -26.41
N LYS A 75 13.16 -7.70 -25.73
CA LYS A 75 13.32 -9.08 -25.23
C LYS A 75 13.10 -9.19 -23.74
N ASP A 76 12.52 -8.17 -23.13
CA ASP A 76 12.30 -8.03 -21.68
C ASP A 76 13.61 -8.05 -20.85
N ALA A 77 14.78 -7.76 -21.43
CA ALA A 77 16.04 -7.65 -20.70
C ALA A 77 16.24 -6.25 -20.15
N TRP A 78 16.79 -6.12 -18.93
CA TRP A 78 17.10 -4.83 -18.35
C TRP A 78 18.19 -4.08 -19.13
N VAL A 79 17.87 -2.89 -19.59
CA VAL A 79 18.80 -1.99 -20.32
C VAL A 79 18.95 -0.62 -19.63
N GLY A 80 18.26 -0.41 -18.51
CA GLY A 80 18.21 0.86 -17.79
C GLY A 80 19.54 1.26 -17.12
N GLY A 81 20.53 0.37 -17.04
CA GLY A 81 21.78 0.66 -16.32
C GLY A 81 21.50 1.05 -14.88
N LYS A 82 21.87 2.28 -14.48
CA LYS A 82 21.66 2.84 -13.12
C LYS A 82 20.28 3.46 -12.89
N LEU A 83 19.34 3.28 -13.80
CA LEU A 83 17.96 3.76 -13.65
C LEU A 83 17.31 3.15 -12.39
N VAL A 84 16.56 3.96 -11.65
CA VAL A 84 15.64 3.48 -10.61
C VAL A 84 14.22 3.50 -11.18
N VAL A 85 13.53 2.37 -11.16
CA VAL A 85 12.12 2.26 -11.51
C VAL A 85 11.31 1.97 -10.27
N VAL A 86 10.24 2.74 -10.03
CA VAL A 86 9.28 2.51 -8.94
C VAL A 86 7.91 2.23 -9.55
N GLN A 87 7.40 1.01 -9.34
CA GLN A 87 6.03 0.64 -9.68
C GLN A 87 5.19 0.69 -8.41
N THR A 88 4.08 1.46 -8.44
CA THR A 88 3.37 1.91 -7.24
C THR A 88 2.31 0.95 -6.71
N GLY A 89 2.38 -0.34 -7.05
CA GLY A 89 1.43 -1.37 -6.59
C GLY A 89 0.33 -1.68 -7.61
N ASP A 90 -0.55 -2.61 -7.28
CA ASP A 90 -1.60 -3.13 -8.16
C ASP A 90 -1.04 -3.68 -9.48
N ALA A 91 -0.07 -4.58 -9.36
CA ALA A 91 0.47 -5.30 -10.51
C ALA A 91 -0.49 -6.38 -11.03
N ILE A 92 -1.41 -6.85 -10.20
CA ILE A 92 -2.28 -8.00 -10.42
C ILE A 92 -3.77 -7.62 -10.46
N ASP A 93 -4.61 -8.61 -10.76
CA ASP A 93 -6.06 -8.56 -10.90
C ASP A 93 -6.54 -7.78 -12.13
N ARG A 94 -7.80 -7.99 -12.53
CA ARG A 94 -8.52 -7.37 -13.66
C ARG A 94 -8.02 -7.82 -15.03
N GLY A 95 -6.77 -8.30 -15.13
CA GLY A 95 -6.19 -8.93 -16.32
C GLY A 95 -5.82 -10.39 -16.05
N ASP A 96 -5.26 -11.05 -17.05
CA ASP A 96 -5.06 -12.49 -17.05
C ASP A 96 -3.61 -12.90 -16.73
N ASP A 97 -2.66 -11.95 -16.77
CA ASP A 97 -1.23 -12.21 -16.79
C ASP A 97 -0.54 -12.00 -15.43
N ASP A 98 -1.27 -12.08 -14.32
CA ASP A 98 -0.79 -11.75 -12.98
C ASP A 98 0.54 -12.42 -12.64
N ARG A 99 0.61 -13.75 -12.82
CA ARG A 99 1.82 -14.53 -12.53
C ARG A 99 2.99 -14.09 -13.39
N ALA A 100 2.76 -13.91 -14.68
CA ALA A 100 3.81 -13.52 -15.63
C ALA A 100 4.37 -12.12 -15.28
N ILE A 101 3.54 -11.19 -14.83
CA ILE A 101 3.95 -9.84 -14.39
C ILE A 101 4.76 -9.93 -13.09
N LEU A 102 4.28 -10.70 -12.09
CA LEU A 102 4.98 -10.86 -10.82
C LEU A 102 6.38 -11.45 -11.04
N ASP A 103 6.49 -12.51 -11.87
CA ASP A 103 7.73 -13.17 -12.19
C ASP A 103 8.67 -12.27 -13.02
N LEU A 104 8.12 -11.48 -13.96
CA LEU A 104 8.88 -10.49 -14.75
C LEU A 104 9.49 -9.43 -13.84
N LEU A 105 8.69 -8.82 -12.96
CA LEU A 105 9.17 -7.77 -12.05
C LEU A 105 10.25 -8.29 -11.09
N GLU A 106 10.09 -9.51 -10.55
CA GLU A 106 11.10 -10.10 -9.65
C GLU A 106 12.41 -10.42 -10.40
N ARG A 107 12.34 -10.91 -11.64
CA ARG A 107 13.52 -11.12 -12.49
C ARG A 107 14.22 -9.81 -12.79
N LEU A 108 13.48 -8.80 -13.24
CA LEU A 108 14.01 -7.47 -13.56
C LEU A 108 14.65 -6.79 -12.36
N LYS A 109 14.12 -7.00 -11.16
CA LYS A 109 14.74 -6.52 -9.92
C LYS A 109 16.17 -7.05 -9.75
N GLY A 110 16.36 -8.35 -10.03
CA GLY A 110 17.69 -8.97 -9.98
C GLY A 110 18.63 -8.48 -11.10
N GLU A 111 18.11 -8.23 -12.29
CA GLU A 111 18.88 -7.71 -13.45
C GLU A 111 19.27 -6.24 -13.22
N ALA A 112 18.34 -5.40 -12.73
CA ALA A 112 18.60 -4.01 -12.39
C ALA A 112 19.73 -3.87 -11.37
N ALA A 113 19.66 -4.65 -10.28
CA ALA A 113 20.69 -4.65 -9.24
C ALA A 113 22.07 -5.00 -9.78
N LYS A 114 22.18 -5.99 -10.68
CA LYS A 114 23.45 -6.37 -11.35
C LYS A 114 24.00 -5.24 -12.23
N ALA A 115 23.12 -4.44 -12.83
CA ALA A 115 23.50 -3.30 -13.66
C ALA A 115 23.77 -2.00 -12.85
N GLY A 116 23.62 -2.04 -11.53
CA GLY A 116 23.78 -0.88 -10.63
C GLY A 116 22.57 0.05 -10.59
N GLY A 117 21.43 -0.39 -11.13
CA GLY A 117 20.12 0.24 -11.02
C GLY A 117 19.23 -0.44 -9.97
N GLU A 118 17.96 -0.09 -9.96
CA GLU A 118 16.99 -0.66 -9.02
C GLU A 118 15.60 -0.74 -9.65
N LEU A 119 14.85 -1.80 -9.37
CA LEU A 119 13.42 -1.88 -9.61
C LEU A 119 12.73 -2.13 -8.27
N VAL A 120 11.92 -1.16 -7.83
CA VAL A 120 11.09 -1.22 -6.64
C VAL A 120 9.65 -1.47 -7.08
N ALA A 121 9.18 -2.70 -6.96
CA ALA A 121 7.75 -2.99 -7.04
C ALA A 121 7.16 -2.83 -5.65
N MET A 122 6.09 -2.03 -5.52
CA MET A 122 5.41 -1.78 -4.25
C MET A 122 4.18 -2.67 -4.10
N SER A 123 3.60 -2.70 -2.91
CA SER A 123 2.33 -3.36 -2.63
C SER A 123 1.19 -2.36 -2.73
N GLY A 124 0.19 -2.65 -3.58
CA GLY A 124 -1.08 -1.98 -3.62
C GLY A 124 -2.16 -2.75 -2.86
N ASN A 125 -3.41 -2.31 -2.99
CA ASN A 125 -4.51 -2.99 -2.30
C ASN A 125 -4.83 -4.35 -2.93
N HIS A 126 -4.61 -4.55 -4.23
CA HIS A 126 -4.87 -5.84 -4.88
C HIS A 126 -3.92 -6.94 -4.42
N GLU A 127 -2.65 -6.65 -4.18
CA GLU A 127 -1.72 -7.61 -3.56
C GLU A 127 -2.20 -8.02 -2.16
N ILE A 128 -2.64 -7.05 -1.35
CA ILE A 128 -3.11 -7.28 0.03
C ILE A 128 -4.48 -7.99 0.05
N MET A 129 -5.39 -7.68 -0.87
CA MET A 129 -6.66 -8.39 -1.06
C MET A 129 -6.40 -9.87 -1.34
N ASN A 130 -5.50 -10.19 -2.27
CA ASN A 130 -5.15 -11.57 -2.58
C ASN A 130 -4.57 -12.32 -1.37
N ALA A 131 -3.70 -11.69 -0.58
CA ALA A 131 -3.17 -12.27 0.64
C ALA A 131 -4.23 -12.45 1.75
N SER A 132 -5.33 -11.69 1.66
CA SER A 132 -6.52 -11.79 2.53
C SER A 132 -7.63 -12.68 1.93
N PHE A 133 -7.36 -13.41 0.86
CA PHE A 133 -8.31 -14.27 0.13
C PHE A 133 -9.52 -13.51 -0.47
N ASP A 134 -9.41 -12.23 -0.70
CA ASP A 134 -10.39 -11.44 -1.43
C ASP A 134 -10.05 -11.42 -2.93
N PHE A 135 -10.63 -12.35 -3.67
CA PHE A 135 -10.36 -12.59 -5.10
C PHE A 135 -11.42 -11.98 -6.04
N ARG A 136 -12.23 -11.04 -5.56
CA ARG A 136 -13.36 -10.49 -6.32
C ARG A 136 -12.97 -9.84 -7.67
N TYR A 137 -11.70 -9.51 -7.88
CA TYR A 137 -11.20 -8.88 -9.10
C TYR A 137 -10.30 -9.78 -9.93
N VAL A 138 -10.13 -11.03 -9.51
CA VAL A 138 -9.34 -12.04 -10.24
C VAL A 138 -10.14 -12.57 -11.40
N THR A 139 -9.54 -12.65 -12.58
CA THR A 139 -10.16 -13.26 -13.76
C THR A 139 -10.02 -14.78 -13.74
N GLU A 140 -10.96 -15.49 -14.40
CA GLU A 140 -10.90 -16.95 -14.53
C GLU A 140 -9.55 -17.44 -15.10
N PRO A 141 -9.00 -16.88 -16.20
CA PRO A 141 -7.71 -17.31 -16.69
C PRO A 141 -6.57 -17.11 -15.67
N SER A 142 -6.62 -15.99 -14.90
CA SER A 142 -5.60 -15.69 -13.90
C SER A 142 -5.57 -16.68 -12.74
N PHE A 143 -6.74 -17.19 -12.29
CA PHE A 143 -6.75 -18.30 -11.33
C PHE A 143 -5.98 -19.51 -11.83
N GLY A 144 -6.15 -19.89 -13.11
CA GLY A 144 -5.51 -21.03 -13.74
C GLY A 144 -3.98 -20.94 -13.71
N THR A 145 -3.42 -19.73 -13.79
CA THR A 145 -1.96 -19.54 -13.81
C THR A 145 -1.26 -19.98 -12.53
N PHE A 146 -1.98 -20.12 -11.40
CA PHE A 146 -1.46 -20.58 -10.12
C PHE A 146 -1.87 -22.02 -9.76
N GLY A 147 -2.54 -22.75 -10.66
CA GLY A 147 -3.10 -24.08 -10.39
C GLY A 147 -2.09 -25.14 -9.96
N ASP A 148 -0.81 -24.97 -10.29
CA ASP A 148 0.31 -25.83 -9.91
C ASP A 148 0.82 -25.58 -8.49
N VAL A 149 0.47 -24.45 -7.86
CA VAL A 149 0.99 -24.08 -6.55
C VAL A 149 0.31 -24.90 -5.45
N LYS A 150 1.14 -25.52 -4.59
CA LYS A 150 0.70 -26.33 -3.46
C LYS A 150 0.98 -25.60 -2.14
N PRO A 151 0.06 -25.69 -1.15
CA PRO A 151 0.33 -25.16 0.18
C PRO A 151 1.55 -25.85 0.80
N LYS A 152 2.49 -25.07 1.35
CA LYS A 152 3.66 -25.61 2.02
C LYS A 152 3.35 -26.06 3.46
N ASN A 153 2.37 -25.41 4.10
CA ASN A 153 1.98 -25.67 5.47
C ASN A 153 0.73 -26.58 5.52
N PRO A 154 0.74 -27.72 6.25
CA PRO A 154 -0.42 -28.60 6.35
C PRO A 154 -1.68 -27.91 6.89
N GLY A 155 -1.54 -26.95 7.82
CA GLY A 155 -2.66 -26.17 8.33
C GLY A 155 -3.30 -25.30 7.26
N VAL A 156 -2.49 -24.65 6.42
CA VAL A 156 -2.97 -23.91 5.25
C VAL A 156 -3.62 -24.85 4.24
N ALA A 157 -3.03 -26.03 3.98
CA ALA A 157 -3.61 -27.02 3.09
C ALA A 157 -5.02 -27.43 3.52
N ALA A 158 -5.21 -27.76 4.81
CA ALA A 158 -6.50 -28.12 5.37
C ALA A 158 -7.52 -26.96 5.28
N ALA A 159 -7.08 -25.73 5.57
CA ALA A 159 -7.94 -24.53 5.47
C ALA A 159 -8.42 -24.25 4.05
N LEU A 160 -7.65 -24.65 3.02
CA LEU A 160 -7.97 -24.40 1.60
C LEU A 160 -8.65 -25.59 0.91
N GLU A 161 -8.85 -26.71 1.59
CA GLU A 161 -9.36 -27.94 0.99
C GLU A 161 -10.75 -27.79 0.39
N HIS A 162 -11.58 -26.91 0.96
CA HIS A 162 -12.95 -26.62 0.49
C HIS A 162 -13.00 -25.79 -0.80
N LEU A 163 -11.87 -25.21 -1.24
CA LEU A 163 -11.83 -24.38 -2.45
C LEU A 163 -11.68 -25.26 -3.70
N GLU A 164 -12.28 -24.81 -4.81
CA GLU A 164 -12.06 -25.40 -6.15
C GLU A 164 -10.59 -25.30 -6.57
N ALA A 165 -10.13 -26.24 -7.40
CA ALA A 165 -8.71 -26.40 -7.71
C ALA A 165 -7.99 -25.12 -8.20
N PRO A 166 -8.51 -24.33 -9.16
CA PRO A 166 -7.83 -23.10 -9.59
C PRO A 166 -7.74 -22.06 -8.46
N THR A 167 -8.85 -21.86 -7.73
CA THR A 167 -8.90 -20.94 -6.58
C THR A 167 -7.97 -21.38 -5.46
N ARG A 168 -7.90 -22.69 -5.20
CA ARG A 168 -7.01 -23.27 -4.19
C ARG A 168 -5.54 -23.01 -4.50
N GLY A 169 -5.12 -23.15 -5.76
CA GLY A 169 -3.75 -22.87 -6.19
C GLY A 169 -3.38 -21.40 -5.96
N ARG A 170 -4.23 -20.46 -6.36
CA ARG A 170 -4.03 -19.04 -6.12
C ARG A 170 -4.03 -18.73 -4.61
N ALA A 171 -4.98 -19.25 -3.86
CA ALA A 171 -5.01 -19.09 -2.41
C ALA A 171 -3.72 -19.61 -1.74
N ALA A 172 -3.21 -20.77 -2.18
CA ALA A 172 -1.93 -21.30 -1.71
C ALA A 172 -0.74 -20.40 -2.08
N ALA A 173 -0.78 -19.75 -3.24
CA ALA A 173 0.26 -18.83 -3.71
C ALA A 173 0.34 -17.56 -2.84
N PHE A 174 -0.81 -16.98 -2.51
CA PHE A 174 -0.93 -15.70 -1.82
C PHE A 174 -1.21 -15.81 -0.31
N ALA A 175 -1.50 -16.99 0.23
CA ALA A 175 -1.60 -17.19 1.68
C ALA A 175 -0.34 -16.68 2.39
N PRO A 176 -0.44 -16.05 3.57
CA PRO A 176 0.73 -15.72 4.37
C PRO A 176 1.68 -16.91 4.52
N GLY A 177 2.96 -16.72 4.19
CA GLY A 177 3.96 -17.78 4.07
C GLY A 177 3.96 -18.54 2.74
N GLY A 178 3.02 -18.27 1.84
CA GLY A 178 2.99 -18.81 0.47
C GLY A 178 4.08 -18.21 -0.42
N PRO A 179 4.38 -18.83 -1.58
CA PRO A 179 5.51 -18.38 -2.40
C PRO A 179 5.36 -16.96 -2.94
N TYR A 180 4.18 -16.55 -3.39
CA TYR A 180 3.95 -15.20 -3.89
C TYR A 180 3.72 -14.19 -2.77
N ALA A 181 3.06 -14.57 -1.65
CA ALA A 181 3.03 -13.73 -0.46
C ALA A 181 4.45 -13.42 0.05
N SER A 182 5.35 -14.41 0.07
CA SER A 182 6.76 -14.22 0.47
C SER A 182 7.55 -13.35 -0.53
N MET A 183 7.20 -13.36 -1.81
CA MET A 183 7.74 -12.44 -2.81
C MET A 183 7.25 -11.01 -2.54
N ILE A 184 5.94 -10.83 -2.34
CA ILE A 184 5.30 -9.54 -2.05
C ILE A 184 5.76 -8.97 -0.70
N ALA A 185 6.06 -9.80 0.29
CA ALA A 185 6.60 -9.38 1.58
C ALA A 185 7.88 -8.52 1.49
N LYS A 186 8.63 -8.63 0.38
CA LYS A 186 9.82 -7.83 0.11
C LYS A 186 9.50 -6.47 -0.54
N ARG A 187 8.22 -6.21 -0.85
CA ARG A 187 7.75 -4.98 -1.49
C ARG A 187 7.29 -3.99 -0.43
N PRO A 188 7.77 -2.75 -0.46
CA PRO A 188 7.29 -1.76 0.49
C PRO A 188 5.84 -1.34 0.20
N VAL A 189 5.10 -0.99 1.23
CA VAL A 189 3.82 -0.27 1.15
C VAL A 189 4.04 1.21 0.90
N ILE A 190 5.07 1.76 1.55
CA ILE A 190 5.49 3.16 1.40
C ILE A 190 7.00 3.16 1.17
N TYR A 191 7.44 3.79 0.08
CA TYR A 191 8.84 3.89 -0.30
C TYR A 191 9.30 5.34 -0.36
N ARG A 192 10.53 5.61 0.02
CA ARG A 192 11.12 6.95 -0.05
C ARG A 192 12.44 6.91 -0.77
N ALA A 193 12.58 7.77 -1.79
CA ALA A 193 13.83 8.01 -2.47
C ALA A 193 14.12 9.52 -2.48
N GLY A 194 15.18 9.93 -1.78
CA GLY A 194 15.48 11.35 -1.58
C GLY A 194 14.29 12.10 -0.97
N ASP A 195 13.82 13.12 -1.64
CA ASP A 195 12.71 14.00 -1.25
C ASP A 195 11.35 13.58 -1.82
N THR A 196 11.25 12.39 -2.40
CA THR A 196 10.01 11.86 -2.99
C THR A 196 9.49 10.66 -2.20
N VAL A 197 8.20 10.68 -1.88
CA VAL A 197 7.47 9.58 -1.25
C VAL A 197 6.61 8.89 -2.30
N PHE A 198 6.68 7.58 -2.38
CA PHE A 198 5.86 6.73 -3.22
C PHE A 198 4.94 5.90 -2.34
N VAL A 199 3.69 5.80 -2.74
CA VAL A 199 2.66 5.05 -2.03
C VAL A 199 1.56 4.68 -3.03
N HIS A 200 0.86 3.58 -2.80
CA HIS A 200 -0.22 3.22 -3.70
C HIS A 200 -1.41 4.18 -3.59
N GLY A 201 -2.01 4.35 -2.41
CA GLY A 201 -3.15 5.26 -2.20
C GLY A 201 -2.75 6.66 -1.73
N GLY A 202 -2.24 6.77 -0.50
CA GLY A 202 -1.82 8.07 0.06
C GLY A 202 -1.31 7.97 1.49
N VAL A 203 -0.28 8.75 1.84
CA VAL A 203 0.22 8.85 3.21
C VAL A 203 -0.44 10.04 3.91
N LEU A 204 -1.06 9.79 5.05
CA LEU A 204 -1.70 10.78 5.92
C LEU A 204 -0.84 11.06 7.17
N PRO A 205 -1.07 12.17 7.90
CA PRO A 205 -0.34 12.46 9.15
C PRO A 205 -0.39 11.32 10.17
N LYS A 206 -1.51 10.58 10.24
CA LYS A 206 -1.66 9.41 11.13
C LYS A 206 -0.73 8.25 10.76
N HIS A 207 -0.45 8.06 9.45
CA HIS A 207 0.49 7.03 8.98
C HIS A 207 1.92 7.37 9.38
N VAL A 208 2.29 8.66 9.30
CA VAL A 208 3.59 9.14 9.77
C VAL A 208 3.72 8.94 11.28
N ALA A 209 2.66 9.27 12.05
CA ALA A 209 2.64 9.06 13.50
C ALA A 209 2.70 7.58 13.90
N TYR A 210 2.10 6.69 13.11
CA TYR A 210 2.20 5.24 13.32
C TYR A 210 3.60 4.70 13.04
N GLY A 211 4.28 5.31 12.07
CA GLY A 211 5.64 4.95 11.62
C GLY A 211 5.64 4.26 10.26
N ILE A 212 6.26 4.91 9.27
CA ILE A 212 6.34 4.40 7.89
C ILE A 212 7.02 3.03 7.83
N ASP A 213 8.18 2.89 8.48
CA ASP A 213 8.92 1.62 8.51
C ASP A 213 8.14 0.54 9.26
N ARG A 214 7.44 0.93 10.33
CA ARG A 214 6.58 0.01 11.07
C ARG A 214 5.46 -0.55 10.19
N ILE A 215 4.82 0.29 9.36
CA ILE A 215 3.81 -0.17 8.40
C ILE A 215 4.42 -1.21 7.45
N ASN A 216 5.59 -0.92 6.88
CA ASN A 216 6.29 -1.83 5.98
C ASN A 216 6.68 -3.15 6.67
N ASP A 217 7.31 -3.06 7.85
CA ASP A 217 7.81 -4.23 8.58
C ASP A 217 6.67 -5.13 9.09
N GLU A 218 5.59 -4.54 9.62
CA GLU A 218 4.43 -5.31 10.06
C GLU A 218 3.69 -5.97 8.90
N THR A 219 3.61 -5.32 7.73
CA THR A 219 3.02 -5.88 6.51
C THR A 219 3.88 -7.04 5.99
N SER A 220 5.20 -6.85 5.94
CA SER A 220 6.15 -7.90 5.56
C SER A 220 6.04 -9.12 6.48
N ALA A 221 6.03 -8.92 7.79
CA ALA A 221 5.92 -10.00 8.77
C ALA A 221 4.59 -10.78 8.63
N TRP A 222 3.48 -10.07 8.35
CA TRP A 222 2.21 -10.74 8.08
C TRP A 222 2.27 -11.58 6.79
N LEU A 223 2.76 -11.03 5.69
CA LEU A 223 2.88 -11.74 4.42
C LEU A 223 3.83 -12.94 4.48
N LEU A 224 4.84 -12.90 5.35
CA LEU A 224 5.72 -14.04 5.63
C LEU A 224 5.07 -15.12 6.52
N GLY A 225 3.94 -14.80 7.17
CA GLY A 225 3.27 -15.69 8.12
C GLY A 225 3.82 -15.60 9.54
N ASP A 226 4.69 -14.61 9.82
CA ASP A 226 5.26 -14.36 11.17
C ASP A 226 4.25 -13.62 12.07
N ARG A 227 3.19 -13.06 11.49
CA ARG A 227 2.03 -12.48 12.19
C ARG A 227 0.74 -13.13 11.68
N SER A 228 -0.21 -13.34 12.59
CA SER A 228 -1.51 -13.96 12.29
C SER A 228 -2.46 -13.00 11.56
N GLU A 229 -2.31 -11.68 11.76
CA GLU A 229 -3.23 -10.66 11.23
C GLU A 229 -2.48 -9.56 10.48
N ALA A 230 -3.11 -9.06 9.41
CA ALA A 230 -2.64 -7.88 8.72
C ALA A 230 -2.68 -6.64 9.65
N PRO A 231 -1.76 -5.68 9.48
CA PRO A 231 -1.82 -4.42 10.22
C PRO A 231 -3.16 -3.70 9.99
N LYS A 232 -3.89 -3.35 11.06
CA LYS A 232 -5.20 -2.70 10.95
C LYS A 232 -5.15 -1.38 10.17
N ILE A 233 -4.06 -0.62 10.31
CA ILE A 233 -3.86 0.65 9.60
C ILE A 233 -3.80 0.46 8.08
N LEU A 234 -3.36 -0.72 7.62
CA LEU A 234 -3.27 -1.06 6.20
C LEU A 234 -4.65 -1.27 5.57
N LEU A 235 -5.61 -1.83 6.35
CA LEU A 235 -6.92 -2.26 5.87
C LEU A 235 -8.02 -1.18 5.98
N GLN A 236 -7.72 -0.02 6.56
CA GLN A 236 -8.68 1.08 6.68
C GLN A 236 -8.95 1.73 5.33
N GLU A 237 -10.16 2.29 5.11
CA GLU A 237 -10.50 3.04 3.89
C GLU A 237 -9.55 4.22 3.62
N ASP A 238 -9.06 4.85 4.70
CA ASP A 238 -8.04 5.89 4.65
C ASP A 238 -6.64 5.35 4.96
N GLY A 239 -6.42 4.04 4.82
CA GLY A 239 -5.13 3.39 4.89
C GLY A 239 -4.21 3.76 3.72
N PRO A 240 -2.89 3.50 3.82
CA PRO A 240 -1.92 3.96 2.83
C PRO A 240 -2.14 3.38 1.42
N ILE A 241 -2.80 2.22 1.31
CA ILE A 241 -3.09 1.56 0.02
C ILE A 241 -4.53 1.80 -0.47
N TRP A 242 -5.38 2.47 0.32
CA TRP A 242 -6.79 2.70 0.00
C TRP A 242 -7.16 4.16 -0.15
N SER A 243 -6.42 5.07 0.51
CA SER A 243 -6.75 6.48 0.54
C SER A 243 -6.78 7.10 -0.85
N ARG A 244 -7.86 7.79 -1.16
CA ARG A 244 -8.03 8.59 -2.37
C ARG A 244 -7.99 10.10 -2.10
N MET A 245 -7.61 10.48 -0.88
CA MET A 245 -7.66 11.86 -0.40
C MET A 245 -6.97 12.84 -1.35
N TYR A 246 -5.80 12.46 -1.88
CA TYR A 246 -5.01 13.35 -2.73
C TYR A 246 -5.15 13.05 -4.23
N SER A 247 -5.79 11.92 -4.58
CA SER A 247 -5.89 11.45 -5.96
C SER A 247 -7.28 11.64 -6.59
N ALA A 248 -8.34 11.84 -5.77
CA ALA A 248 -9.71 12.06 -6.22
C ALA A 248 -10.09 13.54 -6.23
N ALA A 249 -9.39 14.39 -6.96
CA ALA A 249 -9.65 15.83 -7.07
C ALA A 249 -9.49 16.62 -5.75
N PRO A 250 -8.28 16.68 -5.18
CA PRO A 250 -8.03 17.34 -3.88
C PRO A 250 -8.34 18.84 -3.92
N GLY A 251 -9.04 19.34 -2.90
CA GLY A 251 -9.28 20.74 -2.64
C GLY A 251 -8.22 21.35 -1.72
N ARG A 252 -8.56 22.50 -1.10
CA ARG A 252 -7.63 23.22 -0.21
C ARG A 252 -7.28 22.42 1.06
N GLU A 253 -8.26 21.73 1.62
CA GLU A 253 -8.08 20.97 2.87
C GLU A 253 -7.16 19.78 2.64
N GLU A 254 -7.41 18.98 1.59
CA GLU A 254 -6.57 17.85 1.24
C GLU A 254 -5.13 18.27 0.91
N CYS A 255 -4.98 19.41 0.21
CA CYS A 255 -3.66 19.97 -0.07
C CYS A 255 -2.94 20.46 1.20
N ALA A 256 -3.66 21.02 2.17
CA ALA A 256 -3.08 21.39 3.47
C ALA A 256 -2.60 20.15 4.24
N ILE A 257 -3.39 19.07 4.26
CA ILE A 257 -3.02 17.79 4.88
C ILE A 257 -1.81 17.17 4.16
N LEU A 258 -1.75 17.23 2.82
CA LEU A 258 -0.58 16.78 2.06
C LEU A 258 0.67 17.57 2.45
N ASN A 259 0.56 18.89 2.55
CA ASN A 259 1.68 19.76 2.96
C ASN A 259 2.19 19.42 4.36
N GLU A 260 1.28 19.21 5.32
CA GLU A 260 1.63 18.76 6.67
C GLU A 260 2.35 17.41 6.64
N THR A 261 1.82 16.45 5.88
CA THR A 261 2.40 15.11 5.75
C THR A 261 3.81 15.16 5.17
N LEU A 262 3.99 15.90 4.08
CA LEU A 262 5.30 16.07 3.43
C LEU A 262 6.30 16.76 4.35
N ALA A 263 5.88 17.79 5.08
CA ALA A 263 6.73 18.47 6.07
C ALA A 263 7.20 17.53 7.17
N LYS A 264 6.29 16.70 7.73
CA LYS A 264 6.64 15.68 8.74
C LYS A 264 7.60 14.61 8.21
N LEU A 265 7.53 14.31 6.92
CA LEU A 265 8.42 13.35 6.26
C LEU A 265 9.73 13.99 5.77
N GLY A 266 9.86 15.33 5.76
CA GLY A 266 10.98 16.01 5.11
C GLY A 266 11.04 15.72 3.61
N ALA A 267 9.89 15.63 2.95
CA ALA A 267 9.75 15.33 1.53
C ALA A 267 9.14 16.52 0.77
N LYS A 268 9.43 16.61 -0.52
CA LYS A 268 8.89 17.66 -1.40
C LYS A 268 7.62 17.22 -2.10
N ARG A 269 7.50 15.93 -2.45
CA ARG A 269 6.40 15.41 -3.26
C ARG A 269 5.98 14.00 -2.85
N MET A 270 4.74 13.65 -3.22
CA MET A 270 4.17 12.31 -3.10
C MET A 270 3.69 11.84 -4.46
N VAL A 271 4.03 10.61 -4.83
CA VAL A 271 3.62 9.94 -6.08
C VAL A 271 2.69 8.78 -5.72
N MET A 272 1.52 8.73 -6.38
CA MET A 272 0.41 7.84 -6.01
C MET A 272 -0.19 7.13 -7.22
N GLY A 273 -0.58 5.85 -7.02
CA GLY A 273 -1.40 5.03 -7.93
C GLY A 273 -2.89 5.06 -7.58
N HIS A 274 -3.53 3.89 -7.63
CA HIS A 274 -4.84 3.53 -7.07
C HIS A 274 -6.07 4.21 -7.69
N THR A 275 -5.97 5.44 -8.13
CA THR A 275 -7.11 6.21 -8.64
C THR A 275 -6.90 6.54 -10.12
N PRO A 276 -7.60 5.82 -11.03
CA PRO A 276 -7.39 6.00 -12.47
C PRO A 276 -7.63 7.44 -12.95
N GLN A 277 -6.61 8.01 -13.56
CA GLN A 277 -6.60 9.34 -14.18
C GLN A 277 -6.80 9.19 -15.68
N ARG A 278 -8.04 9.20 -16.14
CA ARG A 278 -8.38 8.95 -17.56
C ARG A 278 -7.77 9.96 -18.55
N SER A 279 -7.46 11.14 -18.08
CA SER A 279 -6.79 12.20 -18.87
C SER A 279 -5.25 12.09 -18.86
N GLY A 280 -4.70 11.09 -18.20
CA GLY A 280 -3.27 10.88 -18.04
C GLY A 280 -2.71 11.36 -16.70
N ILE A 281 -1.41 11.17 -16.52
CA ILE A 281 -0.68 11.60 -15.31
C ILE A 281 -0.91 13.08 -15.07
N SER A 282 -1.18 13.42 -13.81
CA SER A 282 -1.49 14.79 -13.43
C SER A 282 -0.92 15.15 -12.05
N ALA A 283 -0.60 16.43 -11.86
CA ALA A 283 -0.19 16.98 -10.59
C ALA A 283 -1.36 17.71 -9.91
N GLY A 284 -1.42 17.59 -8.59
CA GLY A 284 -2.29 18.36 -7.70
C GLY A 284 -1.48 19.10 -6.64
N CYS A 285 -2.14 19.97 -5.86
CA CYS A 285 -1.54 20.65 -4.72
C CYS A 285 -0.22 21.35 -5.08
N GLU A 286 -0.22 22.19 -6.11
CA GLU A 286 0.95 22.95 -6.58
C GLU A 286 2.15 22.06 -6.97
N GLY A 287 1.89 20.88 -7.57
CA GLY A 287 2.93 19.95 -8.01
C GLY A 287 3.47 19.04 -6.90
N LYS A 288 2.88 19.04 -5.72
CA LYS A 288 3.33 18.20 -4.60
C LYS A 288 2.69 16.81 -4.59
N GLY A 289 1.50 16.63 -5.16
CA GLY A 289 0.82 15.35 -5.31
C GLY A 289 0.76 14.92 -6.76
N TRP A 290 1.45 13.84 -7.13
CA TRP A 290 1.47 13.28 -8.48
C TRP A 290 0.60 12.02 -8.55
N ARG A 291 -0.37 12.01 -9.45
CA ARG A 291 -1.33 10.92 -9.67
C ARG A 291 -0.94 10.21 -10.94
N ILE A 292 -0.43 8.98 -10.83
CA ILE A 292 0.21 8.28 -11.94
C ILE A 292 -0.50 6.99 -12.37
N ASP A 293 -1.56 6.56 -11.68
CA ASP A 293 -2.44 5.53 -12.21
C ASP A 293 -3.23 6.11 -13.38
N VAL A 294 -2.87 5.74 -14.57
CA VAL A 294 -3.53 6.18 -15.81
C VAL A 294 -4.55 5.17 -16.34
N GLY A 295 -4.79 4.09 -15.60
CA GLY A 295 -5.60 2.98 -16.08
C GLY A 295 -4.95 2.29 -17.27
N LEU A 296 -3.65 2.02 -17.18
CA LEU A 296 -2.80 1.51 -18.25
C LEU A 296 -3.29 0.23 -18.88
N SER A 297 -3.88 -0.67 -18.07
CA SER A 297 -4.29 -1.99 -18.53
C SER A 297 -5.44 -1.93 -19.54
N LYS A 298 -5.55 -2.97 -20.36
CA LYS A 298 -6.66 -3.20 -21.29
C LYS A 298 -8.03 -3.10 -20.62
N PHE A 299 -8.13 -3.46 -19.33
CA PHE A 299 -9.36 -3.37 -18.56
C PHE A 299 -9.87 -1.92 -18.46
N TYR A 300 -8.98 -0.95 -18.28
CA TYR A 300 -9.31 0.47 -18.15
C TYR A 300 -9.18 1.24 -19.47
N GLY A 301 -8.28 0.82 -20.38
CA GLY A 301 -8.08 1.42 -21.68
C GLY A 301 -7.43 2.80 -21.66
N GLY A 302 -6.64 3.10 -20.63
CA GLY A 302 -5.93 4.36 -20.50
C GLY A 302 -4.61 4.42 -21.29
N PRO A 303 -3.93 5.58 -21.31
CA PRO A 303 -2.72 5.78 -22.10
C PRO A 303 -1.50 5.10 -21.49
N THR A 304 -0.47 4.81 -22.32
CA THR A 304 0.85 4.42 -21.84
C THR A 304 1.64 5.65 -21.40
N GLN A 305 1.80 5.84 -20.09
CA GLN A 305 2.55 6.96 -19.51
C GLN A 305 3.34 6.52 -18.28
N ALA A 306 4.46 7.22 -18.04
CA ALA A 306 5.28 7.07 -16.84
C ALA A 306 5.77 8.45 -16.37
N LEU A 307 6.20 8.57 -15.12
CA LEU A 307 6.66 9.82 -14.54
C LEU A 307 8.17 9.77 -14.32
N ALA A 308 8.94 10.55 -15.06
CA ALA A 308 10.38 10.70 -14.85
C ALA A 308 10.67 11.80 -13.83
N ILE A 309 11.60 11.55 -12.91
CA ILE A 309 12.04 12.47 -11.85
C ILE A 309 13.56 12.56 -11.91
N GLU A 310 14.08 13.76 -12.15
CA GLU A 310 15.51 14.08 -12.20
C GLU A 310 15.76 15.32 -11.33
N GLY A 311 16.14 15.11 -10.08
CA GLY A 311 16.20 16.18 -9.09
C GLY A 311 14.83 16.84 -8.88
N ASP A 312 14.73 18.14 -9.13
CA ASP A 312 13.47 18.88 -9.02
C ASP A 312 12.63 18.84 -10.30
N THR A 313 13.18 18.36 -11.40
CA THR A 313 12.47 18.25 -12.69
C THR A 313 11.61 17.00 -12.70
N VAL A 314 10.33 17.18 -13.00
CA VAL A 314 9.36 16.09 -13.14
C VAL A 314 8.74 16.17 -14.54
N THR A 315 8.84 15.08 -15.28
CA THR A 315 8.39 15.00 -16.69
C THR A 315 7.48 13.79 -16.89
N VAL A 316 6.37 14.01 -17.59
CA VAL A 316 5.50 12.90 -18.02
C VAL A 316 6.05 12.33 -19.32
N LEU A 317 6.48 11.07 -19.27
CA LEU A 317 6.82 10.28 -20.45
C LEU A 317 5.52 9.75 -21.07
N LYS A 318 5.40 9.80 -22.39
CA LYS A 318 4.24 9.31 -23.16
C LYS A 318 4.68 8.86 -24.54
N GLU A 319 3.94 7.89 -25.10
CA GLU A 319 4.09 7.47 -26.50
C GLU A 319 3.69 8.59 -27.46
#